data_980948351631dc136f92b46bfc4ac2ba
#
_entry.id   980948351631dc136f92b46bfc4ac2ba
#
_cell.length_a   1.000
_cell.length_b   1.000
_cell.length_c   1.000
_cell.angle_alpha   90.00
_cell.angle_beta   90.00
_cell.angle_gamma   90.00
#
_symmetry.space_group_name_H-M   'P 1'
#
loop_
_entity.id
_entity.type
_entity.pdbx_description
1 polymer ?
#
loop_
_entity_poly.entity_id
_entity_poly.type
_entity_poly.pdbx_seq_one_letter_code
_entity_poly.pdbx_strand_id
1 'polypeptide(L)'
;FCLSRGLGDVYKRQVSACCLIAEVAAWAKDNGKTLYQLLMDIYVEYGFSKEFTVNVVKPGKSGAEEIKAMMENFRANPPKELGGSKVVLSKDYKTLKQTDAAGHVTDIDMPEPSNVLQYFTEDGGKVSVRPSGTEPKIKFYIEVKGEMGCRNCFATADAEATEKVEAVKKSLGI
;
A
#
# COMPACT_ATOMS: atom_id res chain seq x y z
N PHE A 1 -6.26 2.25 16.88
CA PHE A 1 -5.55 1.20 16.13
C PHE A 1 -4.21 0.79 16.76
N CYS A 2 -3.88 1.31 17.90
CA CYS A 2 -2.58 1.10 18.56
C CYS A 2 -2.64 0.10 19.74
N LEU A 3 -3.60 -0.82 19.78
CA LEU A 3 -3.82 -1.70 20.94
C LEU A 3 -3.20 -3.09 20.80
N SER A 4 -2.27 -3.29 19.87
CA SER A 4 -1.84 -4.64 19.59
C SER A 4 -0.32 -4.81 19.48
N ARG A 5 0.40 -4.51 20.56
CA ARG A 5 1.84 -4.83 20.69
C ARG A 5 2.09 -6.07 21.53
N GLY A 6 1.32 -7.13 21.36
CA GLY A 6 1.53 -8.38 22.07
C GLY A 6 1.64 -9.57 21.12
N LEU A 7 2.36 -10.60 21.52
CA LEU A 7 2.48 -11.89 20.83
C LEU A 7 1.12 -12.53 20.45
N GLY A 8 0.04 -12.15 21.11
CA GLY A 8 -1.31 -12.60 20.81
C GLY A 8 -2.02 -11.84 19.69
N ASP A 9 -1.41 -10.81 19.15
CA ASP A 9 -2.07 -9.85 18.29
C ASP A 9 -2.39 -10.36 16.88
N VAL A 10 -1.48 -11.09 16.26
CA VAL A 10 -1.68 -11.70 14.94
C VAL A 10 -2.84 -12.68 14.99
N TYR A 11 -2.90 -13.54 16.01
CA TYR A 11 -3.98 -14.50 16.21
C TYR A 11 -5.31 -13.83 16.58
N LYS A 12 -5.27 -12.76 17.36
CA LYS A 12 -6.48 -11.98 17.69
C LYS A 12 -7.11 -11.34 16.45
N ARG A 13 -6.29 -10.83 15.53
CA ARG A 13 -6.79 -10.28 14.26
C ARG A 13 -7.38 -11.36 13.35
N GLN A 14 -6.78 -12.53 13.28
CA GLN A 14 -7.28 -13.63 12.47
C GLN A 14 -8.67 -14.05 12.91
N VAL A 15 -8.90 -14.26 14.20
CA VAL A 15 -10.22 -14.65 14.74
C VAL A 15 -11.26 -13.56 14.45
N SER A 16 -10.95 -12.31 14.74
CA SER A 16 -11.86 -11.19 14.48
C SER A 16 -12.17 -11.02 12.99
N ALA A 17 -11.17 -11.19 12.12
CA ALA A 17 -11.36 -11.15 10.68
C ALA A 17 -12.23 -12.31 10.17
N CYS A 18 -12.05 -13.52 10.70
CA CYS A 18 -12.90 -14.67 10.37
C CYS A 18 -14.36 -14.44 10.79
N CYS A 19 -14.59 -13.91 11.99
CA CYS A 19 -15.95 -13.58 12.45
C CYS A 19 -16.59 -12.53 11.56
N LEU A 20 -15.87 -11.45 11.26
CA LEU A 20 -16.37 -10.36 10.41
C LEU A 20 -16.71 -10.85 9.00
N ILE A 21 -15.82 -11.63 8.37
CA ILE A 21 -16.09 -12.13 7.01
C ILE A 21 -17.26 -13.13 6.97
N ALA A 22 -17.43 -13.93 8.04
CA ALA A 22 -18.57 -14.84 8.15
C ALA A 22 -19.89 -14.05 8.27
N GLU A 23 -19.91 -12.99 9.05
CA GLU A 23 -21.07 -12.11 9.18
C GLU A 23 -21.40 -11.40 7.87
N VAL A 24 -20.38 -10.85 7.18
CA VAL A 24 -20.54 -10.24 5.85
C VAL A 24 -21.04 -11.25 4.83
N ALA A 25 -20.58 -12.51 4.88
CA ALA A 25 -21.05 -13.56 3.98
C ALA A 25 -22.52 -13.94 4.24
N ALA A 26 -22.94 -14.01 5.50
CA ALA A 26 -24.33 -14.24 5.88
C ALA A 26 -25.21 -13.10 5.39
N TRP A 27 -24.81 -11.84 5.66
CA TRP A 27 -25.52 -10.65 5.19
C TRP A 27 -25.66 -10.61 3.66
N ALA A 28 -24.57 -10.91 2.93
CA ALA A 28 -24.62 -10.95 1.47
C ALA A 28 -25.61 -11.98 0.97
N LYS A 29 -25.61 -13.19 1.57
CA LYS A 29 -26.55 -14.27 1.24
C LYS A 29 -27.99 -13.87 1.50
N ASP A 30 -28.28 -13.25 2.63
CA ASP A 30 -29.63 -12.77 2.98
C ASP A 30 -30.13 -11.69 1.99
N ASN A 31 -29.19 -10.93 1.38
CA ASN A 31 -29.48 -9.96 0.34
C ASN A 31 -29.38 -10.53 -1.09
N GLY A 32 -29.35 -11.86 -1.25
CA GLY A 32 -29.34 -12.53 -2.55
C GLY A 32 -28.02 -12.33 -3.33
N LYS A 33 -26.93 -12.03 -2.65
CA LYS A 33 -25.61 -11.75 -3.25
C LYS A 33 -24.56 -12.77 -2.83
N THR A 34 -23.58 -12.99 -3.68
CA THR A 34 -22.32 -13.63 -3.30
C THR A 34 -21.35 -12.57 -2.75
N LEU A 35 -20.32 -12.99 -2.01
CA LEU A 35 -19.24 -12.10 -1.58
C LEU A 35 -18.55 -11.40 -2.76
N TYR A 36 -18.39 -12.11 -3.87
CA TYR A 36 -17.82 -11.54 -5.09
C TYR A 36 -18.70 -10.41 -5.65
N GLN A 37 -20.01 -10.62 -5.74
CA GLN A 37 -20.94 -9.58 -6.20
C GLN A 37 -20.95 -8.38 -5.27
N LEU A 38 -20.89 -8.61 -3.95
CA LEU A 38 -20.76 -7.54 -2.96
C LEU A 38 -19.47 -6.74 -3.16
N LEU A 39 -18.34 -7.42 -3.38
CA LEU A 39 -17.06 -6.76 -3.65
C LEU A 39 -17.13 -5.89 -4.92
N MET A 40 -17.76 -6.42 -5.98
CA MET A 40 -17.95 -5.65 -7.22
C MET A 40 -18.83 -4.42 -7.00
N ASP A 41 -19.85 -4.53 -6.16
CA ASP A 41 -20.71 -3.38 -5.79
C ASP A 41 -19.90 -2.31 -5.05
N ILE A 42 -19.06 -2.73 -4.11
CA ILE A 42 -18.17 -1.83 -3.38
C ILE A 42 -17.22 -1.10 -4.33
N TYR A 43 -16.63 -1.81 -5.28
CA TYR A 43 -15.75 -1.19 -6.28
C TYR A 43 -16.46 -0.19 -7.19
N VAL A 44 -17.71 -0.47 -7.56
CA VAL A 44 -18.51 0.47 -8.37
C VAL A 44 -18.92 1.69 -7.57
N GLU A 45 -19.26 1.51 -6.29
CA GLU A 45 -19.77 2.58 -5.42
C GLU A 45 -18.66 3.48 -4.86
N TYR A 46 -17.56 2.88 -4.40
CA TYR A 46 -16.48 3.59 -3.69
C TYR A 46 -15.19 3.75 -4.50
N GLY A 47 -15.15 3.19 -5.70
CA GLY A 47 -13.96 3.18 -6.57
C GLY A 47 -13.13 1.91 -6.46
N PHE A 48 -12.52 1.52 -7.58
CA PHE A 48 -11.66 0.36 -7.67
C PHE A 48 -10.22 0.71 -7.27
N SER A 49 -9.64 -0.11 -6.43
CA SER A 49 -8.25 0.00 -6.02
C SER A 49 -7.59 -1.38 -6.12
N LYS A 50 -6.45 -1.45 -6.77
CA LYS A 50 -5.62 -2.66 -6.81
C LYS A 50 -4.40 -2.48 -5.94
N GLU A 51 -4.25 -3.40 -5.00
CA GLU A 51 -3.10 -3.45 -4.10
C GLU A 51 -2.15 -4.57 -4.52
N PHE A 52 -0.87 -4.28 -4.47
CA PHE A 52 0.19 -5.24 -4.78
C PHE A 52 1.36 -5.09 -3.80
N THR A 53 1.94 -6.21 -3.37
CA THR A 53 3.09 -6.20 -2.48
C THR A 53 4.29 -6.83 -3.17
N VAL A 54 5.40 -6.08 -3.24
CA VAL A 54 6.70 -6.59 -3.70
C VAL A 54 7.61 -6.76 -2.49
N ASN A 55 8.25 -7.93 -2.38
CA ASN A 55 9.26 -8.21 -1.38
C ASN A 55 10.61 -8.37 -2.06
N VAL A 56 11.54 -7.46 -1.81
CA VAL A 56 12.92 -7.56 -2.28
C VAL A 56 13.76 -8.13 -1.14
N VAL A 57 14.23 -9.36 -1.32
CA VAL A 57 15.07 -10.06 -0.34
C VAL A 57 16.54 -9.93 -0.74
N LYS A 58 17.37 -9.50 0.19
CA LYS A 58 18.82 -9.37 0.03
C LYS A 58 19.49 -10.27 1.08
N PRO A 59 19.91 -11.49 0.72
CA PRO A 59 20.44 -12.44 1.71
C PRO A 59 21.80 -11.99 2.26
N GLY A 60 22.09 -12.40 3.50
CA GLY A 60 23.34 -12.17 4.17
C GLY A 60 23.50 -10.81 4.87
N LYS A 61 24.66 -10.61 5.48
CA LYS A 61 24.95 -9.40 6.25
C LYS A 61 25.05 -8.16 5.35
N SER A 62 25.64 -8.30 4.17
CA SER A 62 25.69 -7.23 3.15
C SER A 62 24.30 -6.81 2.67
N GLY A 63 23.34 -7.75 2.63
CA GLY A 63 21.97 -7.48 2.22
C GLY A 63 21.23 -6.51 3.16
N ALA A 64 21.49 -6.59 4.46
CA ALA A 64 20.94 -5.65 5.42
C ALA A 64 21.48 -4.22 5.20
N GLU A 65 22.77 -4.10 4.86
CA GLU A 65 23.41 -2.82 4.54
C GLU A 65 22.87 -2.24 3.23
N GLU A 66 22.67 -3.09 2.21
CA GLU A 66 22.04 -2.70 0.94
C GLU A 66 20.62 -2.17 1.16
N ILE A 67 19.80 -2.84 1.96
CA ILE A 67 18.43 -2.39 2.29
C ILE A 67 18.46 -1.05 3.01
N LYS A 68 19.38 -0.87 3.95
CA LYS A 68 19.58 0.41 4.63
C LYS A 68 19.94 1.51 3.64
N ALA A 69 20.88 1.22 2.74
CA ALA A 69 21.30 2.17 1.69
C ALA A 69 20.13 2.50 0.74
N MET A 70 19.30 1.51 0.36
CA MET A 70 18.09 1.74 -0.45
C MET A 70 17.12 2.69 0.27
N MET A 71 16.85 2.49 1.56
CA MET A 71 15.97 3.37 2.33
C MET A 71 16.51 4.80 2.43
N GLU A 72 17.83 4.95 2.66
CA GLU A 72 18.46 6.27 2.70
C GLU A 72 18.43 6.95 1.32
N ASN A 73 18.62 6.18 0.23
CA ASN A 73 18.50 6.71 -1.13
C ASN A 73 17.06 7.19 -1.43
N PHE A 74 16.04 6.40 -1.13
CA PHE A 74 14.63 6.81 -1.32
C PHE A 74 14.28 8.04 -0.47
N ARG A 75 14.91 8.21 0.68
CA ARG A 75 14.73 9.37 1.55
C ARG A 75 15.42 10.62 1.01
N ALA A 76 16.65 10.46 0.54
CA ALA A 76 17.43 11.58 -0.03
C ALA A 76 16.93 11.99 -1.42
N ASN A 77 16.46 11.02 -2.21
CA ASN A 77 16.03 11.21 -3.59
C ASN A 77 14.61 10.65 -3.76
N PRO A 78 13.57 11.28 -3.18
CA PRO A 78 12.19 10.82 -3.34
C PRO A 78 11.80 10.82 -4.82
N PRO A 79 11.08 9.79 -5.28
CA PRO A 79 10.61 9.73 -6.67
C PRO A 79 9.68 10.92 -6.95
N LYS A 80 9.86 11.57 -8.09
CA LYS A 80 9.00 12.67 -8.53
C LYS A 80 7.79 12.16 -9.31
N GLU A 81 7.90 10.96 -9.84
CA GLU A 81 6.89 10.31 -10.66
C GLU A 81 6.91 8.79 -10.40
N LEU A 82 5.74 8.18 -10.39
CA LEU A 82 5.54 6.75 -10.21
C LEU A 82 4.53 6.25 -11.24
N GLY A 83 4.98 5.36 -12.13
CA GLY A 83 4.12 4.78 -13.17
C GLY A 83 3.51 5.81 -14.14
N GLY A 84 4.18 6.94 -14.38
CA GLY A 84 3.67 8.02 -15.23
C GLY A 84 2.82 9.07 -14.51
N SER A 85 2.57 8.89 -13.21
CA SER A 85 1.81 9.83 -12.38
C SER A 85 2.73 10.61 -11.45
N LYS A 86 2.52 11.93 -11.32
CA LYS A 86 3.35 12.79 -10.47
C LYS A 86 3.13 12.49 -9.00
N VAL A 87 4.21 12.48 -8.22
CA VAL A 87 4.14 12.42 -6.77
C VAL A 87 3.77 13.80 -6.23
N VAL A 88 2.62 13.88 -5.57
CA VAL A 88 2.09 15.13 -4.99
C VAL A 88 2.37 15.28 -3.51
N LEU A 89 2.66 14.16 -2.82
CA LEU A 89 2.97 14.18 -1.39
C LEU A 89 3.92 13.04 -1.05
N SER A 90 5.01 13.36 -0.36
CA SER A 90 5.96 12.40 0.21
C SER A 90 5.94 12.50 1.73
N LYS A 91 5.87 11.35 2.42
CA LYS A 91 5.89 11.27 3.88
C LYS A 91 7.06 10.42 4.35
N ASP A 92 7.86 10.96 5.25
CA ASP A 92 8.91 10.23 5.97
C ASP A 92 8.53 10.11 7.45
N TYR A 93 8.07 8.94 7.83
CA TYR A 93 7.67 8.66 9.21
C TYR A 93 8.84 8.49 10.18
N LYS A 94 10.09 8.40 9.68
CA LYS A 94 11.27 8.38 10.54
C LYS A 94 11.61 9.78 11.04
N THR A 95 11.45 10.79 10.20
CA THR A 95 11.68 12.19 10.53
C THR A 95 10.41 12.93 10.96
N LEU A 96 9.24 12.28 10.81
CA LEU A 96 7.92 12.86 11.03
C LEU A 96 7.67 14.10 10.17
N LYS A 97 8.18 14.10 8.94
CA LYS A 97 8.03 15.18 7.98
C LYS A 97 7.29 14.71 6.73
N GLN A 98 6.49 15.59 6.18
CA GLN A 98 5.90 15.42 4.86
C GLN A 98 6.20 16.62 3.98
N THR A 99 6.35 16.34 2.68
CA THR A 99 6.70 17.34 1.66
C THR A 99 5.68 17.26 0.53
N ASP A 100 5.06 18.39 0.18
CA ASP A 100 4.15 18.48 -0.94
C ASP A 100 4.87 18.68 -2.30
N ALA A 101 4.10 18.71 -3.40
CA ALA A 101 4.65 18.92 -4.74
C ALA A 101 5.33 20.29 -4.94
N ALA A 102 5.01 21.28 -4.12
CA ALA A 102 5.62 22.60 -4.15
C ALA A 102 6.91 22.68 -3.31
N GLY A 103 7.22 21.61 -2.55
CA GLY A 103 8.40 21.55 -1.68
C GLY A 103 8.15 22.09 -0.27
N HIS A 104 6.91 22.40 0.11
CA HIS A 104 6.60 22.79 1.47
C HIS A 104 6.69 21.60 2.40
N VAL A 105 7.42 21.78 3.50
CA VAL A 105 7.63 20.74 4.52
C VAL A 105 6.76 21.05 5.73
N THR A 106 5.98 20.06 6.17
CA THR A 106 5.15 20.14 7.37
C THR A 106 5.37 18.91 8.25
N ASP A 107 4.97 19.01 9.51
CA ASP A 107 5.07 17.91 10.46
C ASP A 107 3.95 16.90 10.28
N ILE A 108 4.26 15.64 10.55
CA ILE A 108 3.27 14.55 10.64
C ILE A 108 2.92 14.38 12.12
N ASP A 109 1.65 14.55 12.46
CA ASP A 109 1.15 14.34 13.83
C ASP A 109 1.04 12.82 14.11
N MET A 110 2.12 12.27 14.67
CA MET A 110 2.24 10.86 15.05
C MET A 110 2.99 10.74 16.38
N PRO A 111 2.55 9.87 17.30
CA PRO A 111 3.15 9.77 18.63
C PRO A 111 4.57 9.19 18.62
N GLU A 112 4.91 8.36 17.64
CA GLU A 112 6.24 7.71 17.54
C GLU A 112 6.71 7.60 16.10
N PRO A 113 8.01 7.81 15.83
CA PRO A 113 8.60 7.63 14.52
C PRO A 113 8.65 6.15 14.11
N SER A 114 8.58 5.88 12.81
CA SER A 114 8.74 4.56 12.23
C SER A 114 9.52 4.63 10.92
N ASN A 115 10.30 3.58 10.60
CA ASN A 115 11.08 3.56 9.37
C ASN A 115 10.21 3.18 8.16
N VAL A 116 9.32 4.11 7.77
CA VAL A 116 8.38 3.98 6.66
C VAL A 116 8.47 5.24 5.80
N LEU A 117 8.44 5.07 4.48
CA LEU A 117 8.25 6.13 3.52
C LEU A 117 6.93 5.91 2.78
N GLN A 118 6.20 6.97 2.46
CA GLN A 118 5.01 6.92 1.62
C GLN A 118 5.05 8.00 0.57
N TYR A 119 4.63 7.63 -0.64
CA TYR A 119 4.51 8.51 -1.79
C TYR A 119 3.09 8.43 -2.31
N PHE A 120 2.47 9.57 -2.52
CA PHE A 120 1.10 9.69 -3.04
C PHE A 120 1.16 10.37 -4.40
N THR A 121 0.47 9.82 -5.35
CA THR A 121 0.41 10.32 -6.72
C THR A 121 -0.85 11.12 -6.99
N GLU A 122 -0.82 11.97 -8.01
CA GLU A 122 -1.94 12.85 -8.38
C GLU A 122 -3.20 12.09 -8.81
N ASP A 123 -3.05 10.86 -9.34
CA ASP A 123 -4.14 9.95 -9.69
C ASP A 123 -4.68 9.14 -8.50
N GLY A 124 -4.24 9.46 -7.28
CA GLY A 124 -4.69 8.83 -6.04
C GLY A 124 -3.99 7.51 -5.71
N GLY A 125 -2.97 7.12 -6.45
CA GLY A 125 -2.12 5.99 -6.14
C GLY A 125 -1.25 6.24 -4.90
N LYS A 126 -0.76 5.16 -4.29
CA LYS A 126 0.10 5.22 -3.10
C LYS A 126 1.15 4.12 -3.14
N VAL A 127 2.38 4.47 -2.81
CA VAL A 127 3.45 3.51 -2.57
C VAL A 127 3.96 3.69 -1.14
N SER A 128 3.99 2.60 -0.37
CA SER A 128 4.61 2.59 0.96
C SER A 128 5.83 1.68 0.94
N VAL A 129 6.95 2.17 1.43
CA VAL A 129 8.24 1.46 1.48
C VAL A 129 8.62 1.22 2.93
N ARG A 130 8.87 -0.05 3.28
CA ARG A 130 9.20 -0.43 4.66
C ARG A 130 10.19 -1.58 4.68
N PRO A 131 11.35 -1.44 5.37
CA PRO A 131 12.23 -2.57 5.64
C PRO A 131 11.64 -3.50 6.69
N SER A 132 11.96 -4.78 6.63
CA SER A 132 11.64 -5.73 7.69
C SER A 132 12.54 -5.48 8.91
N GLY A 133 11.98 -5.61 10.10
CA GLY A 133 12.77 -5.51 11.35
C GLY A 133 13.52 -6.80 11.71
N THR A 134 13.14 -7.93 11.13
CA THR A 134 13.64 -9.26 11.54
C THR A 134 14.36 -10.01 10.42
N GLU A 135 14.16 -9.62 9.17
CA GLU A 135 14.68 -10.30 8.00
C GLU A 135 15.32 -9.30 7.03
N PRO A 136 16.36 -9.68 6.27
CA PRO A 136 16.99 -8.79 5.30
C PRO A 136 16.13 -8.66 4.03
N LYS A 137 14.98 -8.00 4.18
CA LYS A 137 14.04 -7.70 3.10
C LYS A 137 13.42 -6.31 3.23
N ILE A 138 13.11 -5.72 2.10
CA ILE A 138 12.34 -4.49 1.99
C ILE A 138 11.02 -4.78 1.28
N LYS A 139 9.95 -4.19 1.76
CA LYS A 139 8.60 -4.36 1.21
C LYS A 139 8.13 -3.07 0.59
N PHE A 140 7.55 -3.21 -0.60
CA PHE A 140 6.84 -2.14 -1.29
C PHE A 140 5.37 -2.52 -1.36
N TYR A 141 4.53 -1.69 -0.77
CA TYR A 141 3.07 -1.80 -0.88
C TYR A 141 2.63 -0.76 -1.90
N ILE A 142 2.17 -1.25 -3.04
CA ILE A 142 1.74 -0.44 -4.18
C ILE A 142 0.22 -0.48 -4.23
N GLU A 143 -0.41 0.66 -4.22
CA GLU A 143 -1.84 0.83 -4.44
C GLU A 143 -2.03 1.73 -5.65
N VAL A 144 -2.77 1.26 -6.64
CA VAL A 144 -3.15 2.04 -7.82
C VAL A 144 -4.66 2.14 -7.92
N LYS A 145 -5.14 3.28 -8.36
CA LYS A 145 -6.56 3.50 -8.61
C LYS A 145 -6.91 3.13 -10.04
N GLY A 146 -8.06 2.47 -10.20
CA GLY A 146 -8.68 2.17 -11.48
C GLY A 146 -10.10 2.69 -11.52
N GLU A 147 -10.66 2.77 -12.71
CA GLU A 147 -12.06 3.13 -12.92
C GLU A 147 -12.87 1.88 -13.20
N MET A 148 -13.98 1.73 -12.49
CA MET A 148 -14.89 0.61 -12.65
C MET A 148 -16.34 1.09 -12.64
N GLY A 149 -16.89 1.39 -13.82
CA GLY A 149 -18.25 1.90 -13.96
C GLY A 149 -19.35 0.83 -13.86
N CYS A 150 -18.99 -0.47 -13.92
CA CYS A 150 -19.94 -1.58 -13.86
C CYS A 150 -19.29 -2.87 -13.36
N ARG A 151 -20.10 -3.81 -12.82
CA ARG A 151 -19.61 -5.10 -12.32
C ARG A 151 -18.86 -5.92 -13.40
N ASN A 152 -19.38 -5.88 -14.64
CA ASN A 152 -18.79 -6.63 -15.76
C ASN A 152 -17.50 -6.01 -16.29
N CYS A 153 -17.15 -4.79 -15.87
CA CYS A 153 -15.94 -4.08 -16.26
C CYS A 153 -14.71 -4.50 -15.45
N PHE A 154 -14.87 -5.36 -14.45
CA PHE A 154 -13.78 -5.73 -13.53
C PHE A 154 -12.54 -6.28 -14.25
N ALA A 155 -12.71 -7.18 -15.21
CA ALA A 155 -11.58 -7.80 -15.91
C ALA A 155 -10.72 -6.74 -16.65
N THR A 156 -11.37 -5.75 -17.27
CA THR A 156 -10.68 -4.65 -17.97
C THR A 156 -9.99 -3.74 -16.95
N ALA A 157 -10.72 -3.31 -15.92
CA ALA A 157 -10.18 -2.46 -14.86
C ALA A 157 -8.98 -3.12 -14.13
N ASP A 158 -9.06 -4.43 -13.87
CA ASP A 158 -7.99 -5.20 -13.25
C ASP A 158 -6.76 -5.33 -14.15
N ALA A 159 -6.93 -5.51 -15.46
CA ALA A 159 -5.85 -5.55 -16.44
C ALA A 159 -5.13 -4.18 -16.51
N GLU A 160 -5.86 -3.09 -16.65
CA GLU A 160 -5.32 -1.73 -16.67
C GLU A 160 -4.58 -1.38 -15.37
N ALA A 161 -5.15 -1.75 -14.22
CA ALA A 161 -4.50 -1.55 -12.93
C ALA A 161 -3.23 -2.42 -12.79
N THR A 162 -3.20 -3.62 -13.39
CA THR A 162 -2.00 -4.46 -13.42
C THR A 162 -0.88 -3.79 -14.21
N GLU A 163 -1.18 -3.20 -15.36
CA GLU A 163 -0.22 -2.45 -16.15
C GLU A 163 0.33 -1.24 -15.38
N LYS A 164 -0.54 -0.51 -14.68
CA LYS A 164 -0.10 0.59 -13.79
C LYS A 164 0.83 0.09 -12.67
N VAL A 165 0.54 -1.05 -12.04
CA VAL A 165 1.42 -1.64 -11.02
C VAL A 165 2.79 -1.96 -11.61
N GLU A 166 2.86 -2.56 -12.80
CA GLU A 166 4.14 -2.86 -13.47
C GLU A 166 4.91 -1.59 -13.84
N ALA A 167 4.22 -0.54 -14.28
CA ALA A 167 4.85 0.75 -14.53
C ALA A 167 5.43 1.38 -13.25
N VAL A 168 4.72 1.29 -12.12
CA VAL A 168 5.21 1.76 -10.81
C VAL A 168 6.43 0.95 -10.36
N LYS A 169 6.41 -0.38 -10.49
CA LYS A 169 7.57 -1.25 -10.18
C LYS A 169 8.78 -0.85 -10.98
N LYS A 170 8.62 -0.63 -12.28
CA LYS A 170 9.69 -0.17 -13.16
C LYS A 170 10.24 1.19 -12.73
N SER A 171 9.38 2.13 -12.34
CA SER A 171 9.81 3.46 -11.83
C SER A 171 10.63 3.36 -10.54
N LEU A 172 10.37 2.34 -9.71
CA LEU A 172 11.08 2.09 -8.46
C LEU A 172 12.37 1.25 -8.66
N GLY A 173 12.60 0.69 -9.84
CA GLY A 173 13.71 -0.19 -10.13
C GLY A 173 13.61 -1.57 -9.46
N ILE A 174 12.40 -2.12 -9.30
CA ILE A 174 12.10 -3.37 -8.59
C ILE A 174 11.27 -4.31 -9.43
#